data_ce459863c3c60ecfc902059a71aa22f0
#
_entry.id   ce459863c3c60ecfc902059a71aa22f0
#
_cell.length_a   1.000
_cell.length_b   1.000
_cell.length_c   1.000
_cell.angle_alpha   90.00
_cell.angle_beta   90.00
_cell.angle_gamma   90.00
#
_symmetry.space_group_name_H-M   'P 1'
#
loop_
_entity.id
_entity.type
_entity.pdbx_description
1 polymer ?
#
loop_
_entity_poly.entity_id
_entity_poly.type
_entity_poly.pdbx_seq_one_letter_code
_entity_poly.pdbx_strand_id
1 'polypeptide(L)'
;MIELYSGTPGSGKSLHVAKIIRERLRMYNCVIIGNFYVNQNTVKKRKGTYIYVDNSRLYPERLIKFAIRYARHKGRRLKEDELYLFIDEAQLLFNSRDWQLIKTSGWVSFYSQHRKLGFYIGLIAQFDRMLDRQIRSLVENEIKHRKVSRAGLFGKLLGFLTGDNLF
;
A
#
# COMPACT_ATOMS: atom_id res chain seq x y z
N MET A 1 3.10 9.38 -5.18
CA MET A 1 3.48 9.34 -3.73
C MET A 1 3.75 7.92 -3.30
N ILE A 2 4.74 7.70 -2.41
CA ILE A 2 5.02 6.40 -1.77
C ILE A 2 4.86 6.57 -0.26
N GLU A 3 3.93 5.82 0.33
CA GLU A 3 3.67 5.84 1.78
C GLU A 3 3.95 4.48 2.41
N LEU A 4 4.53 4.49 3.60
CA LEU A 4 4.76 3.31 4.43
C LEU A 4 3.83 3.33 5.64
N TYR A 5 3.00 2.31 5.76
CA TYR A 5 2.16 2.04 6.93
C TYR A 5 2.88 1.04 7.83
N SER A 6 3.52 1.53 8.89
CA SER A 6 4.30 0.69 9.80
C SER A 6 3.64 0.55 11.16
N GLY A 7 4.01 -0.51 11.89
CA GLY A 7 3.55 -0.74 13.25
C GLY A 7 3.44 -2.23 13.60
N THR A 8 3.40 -2.52 14.89
CA THR A 8 3.36 -3.90 15.39
C THR A 8 2.09 -4.65 14.95
N PRO A 9 2.08 -5.99 14.96
CA PRO A 9 0.88 -6.77 14.71
C PRO A 9 -0.31 -6.32 15.59
N GLY A 10 -1.49 -6.21 14.98
CA GLY A 10 -2.70 -5.75 15.66
C GLY A 10 -2.71 -4.26 16.03
N SER A 11 -1.89 -3.42 15.40
CA SER A 11 -1.91 -1.95 15.59
C SER A 11 -2.87 -1.19 14.68
N GLY A 12 -3.68 -1.89 13.87
CA GLY A 12 -4.67 -1.26 13.01
C GLY A 12 -4.19 -0.87 11.60
N LYS A 13 -2.96 -1.20 11.20
CA LYS A 13 -2.43 -0.89 9.85
C LYS A 13 -3.36 -1.30 8.72
N SER A 14 -3.67 -2.59 8.66
CA SER A 14 -4.49 -3.18 7.58
C SER A 14 -5.91 -2.63 7.59
N LEU A 15 -6.46 -2.31 8.77
CA LEU A 15 -7.76 -1.65 8.88
C LEU A 15 -7.73 -0.21 8.34
N HIS A 16 -6.68 0.54 8.65
CA HIS A 16 -6.49 1.89 8.11
C HIS A 16 -6.38 1.85 6.58
N VAL A 17 -5.55 0.96 6.03
CA VAL A 17 -5.40 0.80 4.58
C VAL A 17 -6.71 0.33 3.94
N ALA A 18 -7.44 -0.61 4.56
CA ALA A 18 -8.75 -1.03 4.07
C ALA A 18 -9.76 0.13 4.01
N LYS A 19 -9.73 1.05 5.00
CA LYS A 19 -10.54 2.27 4.99
C LYS A 19 -10.17 3.17 3.81
N ILE A 20 -8.88 3.40 3.58
CA ILE A 20 -8.40 4.19 2.43
C ILE A 20 -8.86 3.55 1.12
N ILE A 21 -8.65 2.25 0.94
CA ILE A 21 -9.07 1.52 -0.26
C ILE A 21 -10.58 1.67 -0.49
N ARG A 22 -11.39 1.48 0.56
CA ARG A 22 -12.85 1.64 0.49
C ARG A 22 -13.25 3.05 0.05
N GLU A 23 -12.62 4.08 0.59
CA GLU A 23 -12.88 5.48 0.23
C GLU A 23 -12.49 5.75 -1.23
N ARG A 24 -11.32 5.32 -1.67
CA ARG A 24 -10.86 5.47 -3.06
C ARG A 24 -11.79 4.76 -4.04
N LEU A 25 -12.17 3.53 -3.76
CA LEU A 25 -13.12 2.77 -4.59
C LEU A 25 -14.49 3.45 -4.69
N ARG A 26 -14.94 4.13 -3.63
CA ARG A 26 -16.23 4.82 -3.61
C ARG A 26 -16.18 6.18 -4.32
N MET A 27 -15.12 6.95 -4.08
CA MET A 27 -15.05 8.35 -4.50
C MET A 27 -14.52 8.54 -5.91
N TYR A 28 -13.60 7.68 -6.36
CA TYR A 28 -12.83 7.88 -7.57
C TYR A 28 -12.98 6.74 -8.57
N ASN A 29 -12.94 7.09 -9.87
CA ASN A 29 -12.80 6.11 -10.94
C ASN A 29 -11.31 5.75 -11.09
N CYS A 30 -10.83 4.93 -10.17
CA CYS A 30 -9.43 4.51 -10.08
C CYS A 30 -9.30 2.98 -10.16
N VAL A 31 -8.09 2.51 -10.42
CA VAL A 31 -7.75 1.09 -10.30
C VAL A 31 -6.80 0.92 -9.13
N ILE A 32 -7.15 0.02 -8.23
CA ILE A 32 -6.33 -0.36 -7.08
C ILE A 32 -5.85 -1.78 -7.29
N ILE A 33 -4.55 -1.99 -7.23
CA ILE A 33 -3.90 -3.30 -7.29
C ILE A 33 -3.38 -3.61 -5.89
N GLY A 34 -3.58 -4.82 -5.39
CA GLY A 34 -3.04 -5.23 -4.09
C GLY A 34 -2.81 -6.73 -4.01
N ASN A 35 -1.92 -7.14 -3.11
CA ASN A 35 -1.55 -8.54 -2.87
C ASN A 35 -2.36 -9.20 -1.74
N PHE A 36 -3.44 -8.60 -1.30
CA PHE A 36 -4.35 -9.13 -0.29
C PHE A 36 -5.80 -9.02 -0.76
N TYR A 37 -6.68 -9.85 -0.18
CA TYR A 37 -8.07 -9.89 -0.60
C TYR A 37 -8.88 -8.72 -0.04
N VAL A 38 -9.66 -8.08 -0.90
CA VAL A 38 -10.62 -7.04 -0.54
C VAL A 38 -11.98 -7.38 -1.14
N ASN A 39 -13.00 -7.52 -0.29
CA ASN A 39 -14.37 -7.70 -0.77
C ASN A 39 -14.94 -6.37 -1.27
N GLN A 40 -14.61 -6.01 -2.51
CA GLN A 40 -15.05 -4.76 -3.13
C GLN A 40 -16.57 -4.68 -3.34
N ASN A 41 -17.30 -5.79 -3.29
CA ASN A 41 -18.76 -5.80 -3.45
C ASN A 41 -19.50 -5.20 -2.26
N THR A 42 -18.84 -5.08 -1.11
CA THR A 42 -19.38 -4.38 0.07
C THR A 42 -19.36 -2.86 -0.07
N VAL A 43 -18.65 -2.31 -1.05
CA VAL A 43 -18.54 -0.87 -1.28
C VAL A 43 -19.74 -0.38 -2.11
N LYS A 44 -20.75 0.20 -1.42
CA LYS A 44 -21.90 0.80 -2.08
C LYS A 44 -21.50 1.95 -3.01
N LYS A 45 -22.14 2.07 -4.18
CA LYS A 45 -21.89 3.10 -5.21
C LYS A 45 -20.41 3.17 -5.64
N ARG A 46 -19.77 2.02 -5.76
CA ARG A 46 -18.38 1.91 -6.18
C ARG A 46 -18.16 2.49 -7.58
N LYS A 47 -17.12 3.30 -7.71
CA LYS A 47 -16.65 3.88 -8.99
C LYS A 47 -15.34 3.24 -9.46
N GLY A 48 -14.48 2.88 -8.51
CA GLY A 48 -13.18 2.25 -8.80
C GLY A 48 -13.25 0.72 -8.86
N THR A 49 -12.13 0.09 -9.20
CA THR A 49 -11.98 -1.35 -9.29
C THR A 49 -10.76 -1.81 -8.48
N TYR A 50 -10.92 -2.89 -7.72
CA TYR A 50 -9.81 -3.55 -7.02
C TYR A 50 -9.40 -4.81 -7.77
N ILE A 51 -8.11 -4.99 -7.97
CA ILE A 51 -7.50 -6.15 -8.63
C ILE A 51 -6.56 -6.82 -7.63
N TYR A 52 -6.87 -8.05 -7.25
CA TYR A 52 -5.96 -8.89 -6.46
C TYR A 52 -4.88 -9.47 -7.36
N VAL A 53 -3.61 -9.36 -6.93
CA VAL A 53 -2.46 -9.96 -7.61
C VAL A 53 -1.56 -10.62 -6.57
N ASP A 54 -1.40 -11.94 -6.67
CA ASP A 54 -0.49 -12.68 -5.80
C ASP A 54 0.97 -12.21 -5.93
N ASN A 55 1.75 -12.29 -4.84
CA ASN A 55 3.16 -11.87 -4.81
C ASN A 55 4.00 -12.52 -5.92
N SER A 56 3.73 -13.81 -6.25
CA SER A 56 4.43 -14.53 -7.31
C SER A 56 4.16 -13.99 -8.72
N ARG A 57 3.15 -13.13 -8.86
CA ARG A 57 2.77 -12.49 -10.13
C ARG A 57 2.95 -10.97 -10.11
N LEU A 58 3.40 -10.41 -9.01
CA LEU A 58 3.59 -8.97 -8.83
C LEU A 58 5.01 -8.58 -9.24
N TYR A 59 5.16 -8.08 -10.48
CA TYR A 59 6.44 -7.69 -11.07
C TYR A 59 6.35 -6.28 -11.67
N PRO A 60 7.43 -5.48 -11.59
CA PRO A 60 7.51 -4.14 -12.14
C PRO A 60 7.07 -4.06 -13.61
N GLU A 61 7.55 -4.99 -14.45
CA GLU A 61 7.24 -4.99 -15.89
C GLU A 61 5.74 -5.18 -16.16
N ARG A 62 5.05 -5.97 -15.34
CA ARG A 62 3.58 -6.15 -15.46
C ARG A 62 2.84 -4.89 -15.06
N LEU A 63 3.28 -4.22 -14.01
CA LEU A 63 2.70 -2.97 -13.55
C LEU A 63 2.90 -1.85 -14.58
N ILE A 64 4.09 -1.75 -15.16
CA ILE A 64 4.41 -0.79 -16.25
C ILE A 64 3.53 -1.08 -17.47
N LYS A 65 3.48 -2.33 -17.93
CA LYS A 65 2.63 -2.72 -19.06
C LYS A 65 1.16 -2.44 -18.79
N PHE A 66 0.70 -2.66 -17.57
CA PHE A 66 -0.67 -2.33 -17.17
C PHE A 66 -0.92 -0.83 -17.25
N ALA A 67 -0.05 0.00 -16.68
CA ALA A 67 -0.18 1.47 -16.73
C ALA A 67 -0.21 2.00 -18.16
N ILE A 68 0.66 1.49 -19.05
CA ILE A 68 0.69 1.88 -20.46
C ILE A 68 -0.62 1.51 -21.17
N ARG A 69 -1.14 0.30 -20.97
CA ARG A 69 -2.42 -0.13 -21.54
C ARG A 69 -3.57 0.72 -21.01
N TYR A 70 -3.59 1.00 -19.73
CA TYR A 70 -4.62 1.82 -19.09
C TYR A 70 -4.60 3.26 -19.62
N ALA A 71 -3.39 3.85 -19.79
CA ALA A 71 -3.24 5.16 -20.42
C ALA A 71 -3.75 5.20 -21.85
N ARG A 72 -3.46 4.16 -22.66
CA ARG A 72 -3.99 4.01 -24.02
C ARG A 72 -5.51 3.92 -24.04
N HIS A 73 -6.09 3.15 -23.14
CA HIS A 73 -7.56 3.05 -23.02
C HIS A 73 -8.19 4.38 -22.64
N LYS A 74 -7.52 5.20 -21.82
CA LYS A 74 -7.96 6.56 -21.46
C LYS A 74 -7.73 7.58 -22.58
N GLY A 75 -6.97 7.26 -23.62
CA GLY A 75 -6.61 8.19 -24.71
C GLY A 75 -5.71 9.36 -24.26
N ARG A 76 -5.10 9.27 -23.08
CA ARG A 76 -4.24 10.31 -22.51
C ARG A 76 -3.22 9.74 -21.52
N ARG A 77 -2.23 10.55 -21.16
CA ARG A 77 -1.31 10.22 -20.05
C ARG A 77 -2.07 10.15 -18.73
N LEU A 78 -1.67 9.22 -17.87
CA LEU A 78 -2.21 9.13 -16.52
C LEU A 78 -1.74 10.32 -15.68
N LYS A 79 -2.64 10.81 -14.85
CA LYS A 79 -2.32 11.77 -13.80
C LYS A 79 -1.75 11.01 -12.59
N GLU A 80 -1.07 11.71 -11.70
CA GLU A 80 -0.69 11.14 -10.42
C GLU A 80 -1.93 10.60 -9.68
N ASP A 81 -1.75 9.49 -8.96
CA ASP A 81 -2.79 8.84 -8.14
C ASP A 81 -4.06 8.38 -8.91
N GLU A 82 -3.94 8.06 -10.20
CA GLU A 82 -4.99 7.35 -10.94
C GLU A 82 -4.93 5.83 -10.78
N LEU A 83 -3.74 5.31 -10.49
CA LEU A 83 -3.48 3.92 -10.15
C LEU A 83 -2.98 3.83 -8.71
N TYR A 84 -3.41 2.82 -8.00
CA TYR A 84 -2.96 2.55 -6.64
C TYR A 84 -2.34 1.16 -6.57
N LEU A 85 -1.22 1.04 -5.87
CA LEU A 85 -0.58 -0.23 -5.56
C LEU A 85 -0.45 -0.35 -4.05
N PHE A 86 -1.15 -1.30 -3.43
CA PHE A 86 -0.99 -1.61 -2.02
C PHE A 86 -0.34 -2.98 -1.84
N ILE A 87 0.74 -3.03 -1.08
CA ILE A 87 1.50 -4.25 -0.81
C ILE A 87 1.50 -4.50 0.70
N ASP A 88 0.76 -5.52 1.11
CA ASP A 88 0.79 -5.99 2.50
C ASP A 88 1.97 -6.93 2.73
N GLU A 89 2.49 -6.93 3.96
CA GLU A 89 3.72 -7.64 4.34
C GLU A 89 4.87 -7.36 3.34
N ALA A 90 5.06 -6.06 3.04
CA ALA A 90 5.99 -5.59 2.01
C ALA A 90 7.42 -6.13 2.19
N GLN A 91 7.82 -6.49 3.43
CA GLN A 91 9.10 -7.12 3.70
C GLN A 91 9.26 -8.53 3.07
N LEU A 92 8.18 -9.18 2.65
CA LEU A 92 8.27 -10.46 1.92
C LEU A 92 8.80 -10.26 0.49
N LEU A 93 8.54 -9.10 -0.12
CA LEU A 93 9.02 -8.75 -1.46
C LEU A 93 10.31 -7.92 -1.40
N PHE A 94 10.50 -7.14 -0.35
CA PHE A 94 11.56 -6.15 -0.23
C PHE A 94 12.39 -6.34 1.04
N ASN A 95 12.76 -7.61 1.34
CA ASN A 95 13.56 -7.93 2.50
C ASN A 95 14.96 -7.29 2.39
N SER A 96 15.40 -6.64 3.44
CA SER A 96 16.73 -6.02 3.51
C SER A 96 17.89 -7.01 3.33
N ARG A 97 17.65 -8.31 3.53
CA ARG A 97 18.65 -9.38 3.31
C ARG A 97 18.82 -9.77 1.84
N ASP A 98 17.80 -9.49 1.02
CA ASP A 98 17.74 -9.90 -0.41
C ASP A 98 18.06 -8.74 -1.37
N TRP A 99 18.88 -7.80 -0.93
CA TRP A 99 19.20 -6.55 -1.64
C TRP A 99 19.68 -6.75 -3.10
N GLN A 100 20.40 -7.83 -3.37
CA GLN A 100 20.87 -8.16 -4.73
C GLN A 100 19.70 -8.46 -5.66
N LEU A 101 18.73 -9.25 -5.21
CA LEU A 101 17.51 -9.56 -5.97
C LEU A 101 16.67 -8.30 -6.20
N ILE A 102 16.56 -7.43 -5.21
CA ILE A 102 15.80 -6.18 -5.32
C ILE A 102 16.45 -5.25 -6.36
N LYS A 103 17.78 -5.14 -6.35
CA LYS A 103 18.53 -4.32 -7.30
C LYS A 103 18.31 -4.75 -8.76
N THR A 104 18.26 -6.06 -9.03
CA THR A 104 18.12 -6.62 -10.37
C THR A 104 16.65 -6.78 -10.81
N SER A 105 15.71 -6.78 -9.88
CA SER A 105 14.29 -7.03 -10.14
C SER A 105 13.52 -5.88 -10.79
N GLY A 106 14.15 -4.71 -10.98
CA GLY A 106 13.51 -3.53 -11.57
C GLY A 106 12.62 -2.73 -10.62
N TRP A 107 12.43 -3.14 -9.36
CA TRP A 107 11.57 -2.44 -8.40
C TRP A 107 12.05 -1.03 -8.09
N VAL A 108 13.36 -0.83 -7.89
CA VAL A 108 13.91 0.51 -7.63
C VAL A 108 13.63 1.45 -8.79
N SER A 109 13.80 0.98 -10.02
CA SER A 109 13.49 1.75 -11.22
C SER A 109 11.99 2.08 -11.34
N PHE A 110 11.12 1.10 -11.05
CA PHE A 110 9.67 1.29 -11.04
C PHE A 110 9.26 2.35 -10.01
N TYR A 111 9.74 2.24 -8.78
CA TYR A 111 9.42 3.19 -7.71
C TYR A 111 9.94 4.60 -8.01
N SER A 112 11.13 4.74 -8.61
CA SER A 112 11.64 6.05 -9.03
C SER A 112 10.77 6.73 -10.11
N GLN A 113 10.01 5.96 -10.87
CA GLN A 113 9.17 6.45 -11.98
C GLN A 113 7.66 6.36 -11.71
N HIS A 114 7.25 5.90 -10.53
CA HIS A 114 5.84 5.59 -10.21
C HIS A 114 4.88 6.76 -10.52
N ARG A 115 5.29 8.00 -10.25
CA ARG A 115 4.46 9.19 -10.52
C ARG A 115 4.18 9.36 -12.01
N LYS A 116 5.20 9.16 -12.87
CA LYS A 116 5.05 9.24 -14.34
C LYS A 116 4.11 8.16 -14.87
N LEU A 117 4.03 7.04 -14.18
CA LEU A 117 3.14 5.93 -14.47
C LEU A 117 1.75 6.07 -13.82
N GLY A 118 1.51 7.16 -13.09
CA GLY A 118 0.26 7.46 -12.42
C GLY A 118 0.01 6.67 -11.14
N PHE A 119 1.03 6.03 -10.54
CA PHE A 119 0.87 5.23 -9.32
C PHE A 119 1.04 6.03 -8.04
N TYR A 120 0.10 5.81 -7.12
CA TYR A 120 0.29 5.93 -5.68
C TYR A 120 0.68 4.56 -5.14
N ILE A 121 1.63 4.49 -4.21
CA ILE A 121 2.12 3.23 -3.64
C ILE A 121 1.97 3.27 -2.13
N GLY A 122 1.25 2.30 -1.57
CA GLY A 122 1.12 2.07 -0.14
C GLY A 122 1.82 0.76 0.25
N LEU A 123 2.89 0.86 1.01
CA LEU A 123 3.61 -0.29 1.57
C LEU A 123 3.14 -0.52 3.00
N ILE A 124 2.80 -1.75 3.34
CA ILE A 124 2.41 -2.12 4.70
C ILE A 124 3.47 -3.07 5.24
N ALA A 125 4.11 -2.70 6.36
CA ALA A 125 5.16 -3.50 6.97
C ALA A 125 5.09 -3.41 8.50
N GLN A 126 5.68 -4.38 9.21
CA GLN A 126 5.73 -4.35 10.67
C GLN A 126 6.72 -3.29 11.17
N PHE A 127 7.88 -3.19 10.53
CA PHE A 127 8.92 -2.21 10.84
C PHE A 127 9.57 -1.72 9.54
N ASP A 128 9.91 -0.44 9.48
CA ASP A 128 10.60 0.19 8.36
C ASP A 128 11.95 -0.48 8.04
N ARG A 129 12.68 -0.90 9.09
CA ARG A 129 14.01 -1.55 8.98
C ARG A 129 13.98 -2.95 8.35
N MET A 130 12.82 -3.57 8.22
CA MET A 130 12.67 -4.85 7.53
C MET A 130 12.72 -4.67 6.00
N LEU A 131 12.45 -3.46 5.53
CA LEU A 131 12.53 -3.14 4.11
C LEU A 131 13.96 -2.84 3.67
N ASP A 132 14.27 -3.21 2.45
CA ASP A 132 15.53 -2.84 1.79
C ASP A 132 15.78 -1.33 1.84
N ARG A 133 17.04 -0.94 2.02
CA ARG A 133 17.43 0.46 2.18
C ARG A 133 17.07 1.31 0.95
N GLN A 134 17.21 0.76 -0.26
CA GLN A 134 16.92 1.49 -1.49
C GLN A 134 15.41 1.76 -1.61
N ILE A 135 14.57 0.76 -1.32
CA ILE A 135 13.12 0.92 -1.32
C ILE A 135 12.70 1.92 -0.22
N ARG A 136 13.24 1.77 0.99
CA ARG A 136 12.95 2.65 2.11
C ARG A 136 13.34 4.11 1.84
N SER A 137 14.45 4.36 1.13
CA SER A 137 14.86 5.73 0.78
C SER A 137 13.94 6.43 -0.22
N LEU A 138 13.08 5.69 -0.90
CA LEU A 138 12.07 6.22 -1.83
C LEU A 138 10.72 6.49 -1.16
N VAL A 139 10.54 6.04 0.09
CA VAL A 139 9.33 6.34 0.88
C VAL A 139 9.31 7.82 1.22
N GLU A 140 8.21 8.48 0.88
CA GLU A 140 8.01 9.92 1.11
C GLU A 140 7.42 10.21 2.50
N ASN A 141 6.49 9.35 2.94
CA ASN A 141 5.83 9.49 4.23
C ASN A 141 5.75 8.13 4.95
N GLU A 142 5.95 8.14 6.27
CA GLU A 142 5.72 6.98 7.13
C GLU A 142 4.60 7.27 8.13
N ILE A 143 3.57 6.42 8.13
CA ILE A 143 2.44 6.47 9.06
C ILE A 143 2.61 5.34 10.08
N LYS A 144 3.07 5.72 11.28
CA LYS A 144 3.32 4.76 12.37
C LYS A 144 2.07 4.46 13.17
N HIS A 145 1.65 3.20 13.15
CA HIS A 145 0.51 2.71 13.93
C HIS A 145 0.99 2.16 15.27
N ARG A 146 0.37 2.60 16.36
CA ARG A 146 0.65 2.13 17.71
C ARG A 146 -0.66 1.73 18.40
N LYS A 147 -0.65 0.64 19.15
CA LYS A 147 -1.79 0.29 20.00
C LYS A 147 -1.95 1.36 21.09
N VAL A 148 -3.16 1.89 21.24
CA VAL A 148 -3.49 2.89 22.27
C VAL A 148 -3.23 2.33 23.66
N SER A 149 -3.56 1.05 23.90
CA SER A 149 -3.28 0.36 25.17
C SER A 149 -1.80 0.35 25.59
N ARG A 150 -0.86 0.60 24.65
CA ARG A 150 0.58 0.70 24.95
C ARG A 150 1.06 2.13 25.21
N ALA A 151 0.18 3.13 25.15
CA ALA A 151 0.52 4.53 25.38
C ALA A 151 0.54 4.94 26.88
N GLY A 152 0.99 4.05 27.76
CA GLY A 152 1.09 4.30 29.22
C GLY A 152 -0.24 4.09 29.96
N LEU A 153 -0.33 4.60 31.20
CA LEU A 153 -1.50 4.40 32.07
C LEU A 153 -2.79 4.99 31.46
N PHE A 154 -2.68 6.15 30.80
CA PHE A 154 -3.80 6.82 30.14
C PHE A 154 -4.29 6.06 28.90
N GLY A 155 -3.36 5.46 28.15
CA GLY A 155 -3.69 4.62 27.00
C GLY A 155 -4.36 3.31 27.40
N LYS A 156 -3.96 2.72 28.54
CA LYS A 156 -4.63 1.54 29.09
C LYS A 156 -6.07 1.83 29.52
N LEU A 157 -6.30 2.98 30.16
CA LEU A 157 -7.63 3.41 30.57
C LEU A 157 -8.55 3.68 29.37
N LEU A 158 -8.04 4.37 28.36
CA LEU A 158 -8.77 4.61 27.10
C LEU A 158 -9.03 3.30 26.34
N GLY A 159 -8.06 2.41 26.23
CA GLY A 159 -8.22 1.10 25.58
C GLY A 159 -9.27 0.23 26.29
N PHE A 160 -9.34 0.28 27.62
CA PHE A 160 -10.38 -0.40 28.41
C PHE A 160 -11.77 0.20 28.20
N LEU A 161 -11.91 1.54 28.19
CA LEU A 161 -13.17 2.24 27.97
C LEU A 161 -13.71 2.10 26.55
N THR A 162 -12.84 1.91 25.54
CA THR A 162 -13.21 1.83 24.14
C THR A 162 -13.20 0.39 23.62
N GLY A 163 -12.90 -0.60 24.48
CA GLY A 163 -12.90 -2.01 24.15
C GLY A 163 -11.85 -2.40 23.10
N ASP A 164 -10.67 -1.75 23.06
CA ASP A 164 -9.62 -1.90 22.04
C ASP A 164 -10.14 -1.78 20.58
N ASN A 165 -11.39 -1.32 20.39
CA ASN A 165 -12.10 -1.29 19.11
C ASN A 165 -12.07 0.09 18.43
N LEU A 166 -11.17 0.98 18.84
CA LEU A 166 -11.06 2.33 18.24
C LEU A 166 -10.25 2.34 16.94
N PHE A 167 -10.20 1.16 16.24
CA PHE A 167 -9.69 1.15 14.85
C PHE A 167 -10.26 -0.02 14.06
#